data_e7d9399714304e2643f2bd09cf5b9443
#
_entry.id   e7d9399714304e2643f2bd09cf5b9443
#
_cell.length_a   1.000
_cell.length_b   1.000
_cell.length_c   1.000
_cell.angle_alpha   90.00
_cell.angle_beta   90.00
_cell.angle_gamma   90.00
#
_symmetry.space_group_name_H-M   'P 1'
#
loop_
_entity.id
_entity.type
_entity.pdbx_description
1 polymer ?
#
loop_
_entity_poly.entity_id
_entity_poly.type
_entity_poly.pdbx_seq_one_letter_code
_entity_poly.pdbx_strand_id
1 'polypeptide(L)' 'MDPNVEKRMGELMTLIDSSIQLTDDREELIMLACAMLQRTTELLDSTIGVSGRKILLKDLV' A
#
# COMPACT_ATOMS: atom_id res chain seq x y z
N MET A 1 3.20 12.05 14.61
CA MET A 1 4.10 11.49 13.59
C MET A 1 5.14 12.54 13.20
N ASP A 2 6.35 12.10 12.91
CA ASP A 2 7.43 13.00 12.49
C ASP A 2 7.02 13.73 11.20
N PRO A 3 7.19 15.08 11.12
CA PRO A 3 6.83 15.83 9.91
C PRO A 3 7.53 15.34 8.64
N ASN A 4 8.77 14.85 8.76
CA ASN A 4 9.49 14.30 7.61
C ASN A 4 8.85 13.02 7.11
N VAL A 5 8.36 12.18 8.03
CA VAL A 5 7.66 10.95 7.67
C VAL A 5 6.33 11.28 7.00
N GLU A 6 5.58 12.24 7.53
CA GLU A 6 4.31 12.66 6.93
C GLU A 6 4.51 13.19 5.52
N LYS A 7 5.53 14.02 5.32
CA LYS A 7 5.83 14.57 4.00
C LYS A 7 6.17 13.47 3.01
N ARG A 8 7.02 12.53 3.42
CA ARG A 8 7.42 11.41 2.55
C ARG A 8 6.23 10.51 2.25
N MET A 9 5.38 10.25 3.25
CA MET A 9 4.15 9.47 3.02
C MET A 9 3.26 10.15 2.00
N GLY A 10 3.12 11.48 2.07
CA GLY A 10 2.33 12.22 1.09
C GLY A 10 2.88 12.10 -0.32
N GLU A 11 4.21 12.15 -0.46
CA GLU A 11 4.86 11.97 -1.77
C GLU A 11 4.60 10.58 -2.32
N LEU A 12 4.71 9.55 -1.48
CA LEU A 12 4.47 8.16 -1.88
C LEU A 12 3.00 7.93 -2.20
N MET A 13 2.09 8.54 -1.45
CA MET A 13 0.65 8.47 -1.74
C MET A 13 0.32 9.06 -3.11
N THR A 14 1.02 10.11 -3.51
CA THR A 14 0.84 10.70 -4.84
C THR A 14 1.19 9.70 -5.94
N LEU A 15 2.24 8.92 -5.75
CA LEU A 15 2.62 7.88 -6.71
C LEU A 15 1.55 6.79 -6.81
N ILE A 16 0.99 6.41 -5.66
CA ILE A 16 -0.09 5.41 -5.62
C ILE A 16 -1.33 5.96 -6.33
N ASP A 17 -1.69 7.21 -6.04
CA ASP A 17 -2.84 7.87 -6.67
C ASP A 17 -2.69 7.93 -8.19
N SER A 18 -1.47 8.19 -8.67
CA SER A 18 -1.19 8.18 -10.12
C SER A 18 -1.43 6.80 -10.72
N SER A 19 -1.08 5.74 -10.00
CA SER A 19 -1.35 4.38 -10.44
C SER A 19 -2.85 4.10 -10.55
N ILE A 20 -3.62 4.60 -9.58
CA ILE A 20 -5.07 4.42 -9.57
C ILE A 20 -5.72 5.10 -10.76
N GLN A 21 -5.17 6.25 -11.20
CA GLN A 21 -5.72 7.00 -12.31
C GLN A 21 -5.46 6.36 -13.68
N LEU A 22 -4.65 5.30 -13.75
CA LEU A 22 -4.38 4.59 -15.00
C LEU A 22 -5.57 3.79 -15.51
N THR A 23 -6.56 3.54 -14.67
CA THR A 23 -7.76 2.84 -15.06
C THR A 23 -8.99 3.51 -14.46
N ASP A 24 -10.09 3.50 -15.19
CA ASP A 24 -11.38 4.02 -14.74
C ASP A 24 -12.46 2.93 -14.71
N ASP A 25 -12.12 1.72 -15.14
CA ASP A 25 -13.01 0.59 -15.10
C ASP A 25 -13.07 0.02 -13.68
N ARG A 26 -14.29 -0.17 -13.17
CA ARG A 26 -14.52 -0.67 -11.81
C ARG A 26 -13.84 -2.02 -11.58
N GLU A 27 -13.95 -2.95 -12.52
CA GLU A 27 -13.34 -4.27 -12.38
C GLU A 27 -11.83 -4.19 -12.32
N GLU A 28 -11.24 -3.35 -13.18
CA GLU A 28 -9.80 -3.14 -13.16
C GLU A 28 -9.33 -2.46 -11.90
N LEU A 29 -10.14 -1.55 -11.34
CA LEU A 29 -9.81 -0.92 -10.06
C LEU A 29 -9.79 -1.94 -8.93
N ILE A 30 -10.73 -2.89 -8.93
CA ILE A 30 -10.74 -3.97 -7.94
C ILE A 30 -9.49 -4.84 -8.09
N MET A 31 -9.14 -5.18 -9.33
CA MET A 31 -7.93 -5.96 -9.60
C MET A 31 -6.67 -5.22 -9.15
N LEU A 32 -6.63 -3.91 -9.39
CA LEU A 32 -5.51 -3.09 -8.95
C LEU A 32 -5.40 -3.07 -7.42
N ALA A 33 -6.52 -2.92 -6.72
CA ALA A 33 -6.54 -2.95 -5.27
C ALA A 33 -6.01 -4.29 -4.73
N CYS A 34 -6.42 -5.40 -5.35
CA CYS A 34 -5.93 -6.72 -4.97
C CYS A 34 -4.43 -6.86 -5.24
N ALA A 35 -3.96 -6.35 -6.37
CA ALA A 35 -2.54 -6.36 -6.70
C ALA A 35 -1.73 -5.53 -5.71
N MET A 36 -2.25 -4.37 -5.33
CA MET A 36 -1.62 -3.52 -4.31
C MET A 36 -1.51 -4.24 -2.98
N LEU A 37 -2.58 -4.93 -2.56
CA LEU A 37 -2.58 -5.67 -1.31
C LEU A 37 -1.53 -6.78 -1.34
N GLN A 38 -1.42 -7.49 -2.45
CA GLN A 38 -0.42 -8.54 -2.61
C GLN A 38 1.00 -7.97 -2.51
N ARG A 39 1.27 -6.88 -3.23
CA ARG A 39 2.59 -6.24 -3.18
C ARG A 39 2.89 -5.67 -1.79
N THR A 40 1.88 -5.10 -1.13
CA THR A 40 2.02 -4.62 0.24
C THR A 40 2.48 -5.75 1.16
N THR A 41 1.82 -6.90 1.06
CA THR A 41 2.17 -8.08 1.87
C THR A 41 3.61 -8.51 1.59
N GLU A 42 3.99 -8.61 0.31
CA GLU A 42 5.34 -9.01 -0.08
C GLU A 42 6.41 -8.05 0.43
N LEU A 43 6.16 -6.74 0.30
CA LEU A 43 7.10 -5.73 0.77
C LEU A 43 7.28 -5.78 2.28
N LEU A 44 6.19 -5.93 3.01
CA LEU A 44 6.26 -6.01 4.46
C LEU A 44 6.96 -7.30 4.91
N ASP A 45 6.67 -8.42 4.26
CA ASP A 45 7.32 -9.68 4.58
C ASP A 45 8.85 -9.60 4.37
N SER A 46 9.29 -8.89 3.33
CA SER A 46 10.71 -8.75 3.05
C SER A 46 11.43 -7.72 3.92
N THR A 47 10.69 -6.79 4.53
CA THR A 47 11.28 -5.71 5.33
C THR A 47 11.19 -5.95 6.82
N ILE A 48 10.03 -6.35 7.33
CA ILE A 48 9.81 -6.55 8.76
C ILE A 48 9.48 -8.00 9.12
N GLY A 49 9.44 -8.88 8.14
CA GLY A 49 9.14 -10.30 8.34
C GLY A 49 7.66 -10.59 8.43
N VAL A 50 7.31 -11.88 8.33
CA VAL A 50 5.91 -12.32 8.34
C VAL A 50 5.22 -11.94 9.65
N SER A 51 5.89 -12.14 10.78
CA SER A 51 5.32 -11.79 12.08
C SER A 51 5.03 -10.31 12.20
N GLY A 52 5.98 -9.46 11.78
CA GLY A 52 5.81 -8.02 11.81
C GLY A 52 4.67 -7.56 10.89
N ARG A 53 4.60 -8.14 9.70
CA ARG A 53 3.52 -7.84 8.78
C ARG A 53 2.15 -8.19 9.36
N LYS A 54 2.02 -9.36 9.98
CA LYS A 54 0.76 -9.77 10.60
C LYS A 54 0.34 -8.82 11.71
N ILE A 55 1.28 -8.36 12.52
CA ILE A 55 1.00 -7.41 13.58
C ILE A 55 0.55 -6.06 13.00
N LEU A 56 1.28 -5.57 12.00
CA LEU A 56 0.99 -4.28 11.40
C LEU A 56 -0.38 -4.25 10.72
N LEU A 57 -0.73 -5.31 9.99
CA LEU A 57 -1.98 -5.35 9.23
C LEU A 57 -3.17 -5.84 10.05
N LYS A 58 -2.94 -6.31 11.27
CA LYS A 58 -3.99 -6.85 12.12
C LYS A 58 -5.15 -5.90 12.33
N ASP A 59 -4.87 -4.61 12.53
CA ASP A 59 -5.89 -3.61 12.80
C ASP A 59 -6.46 -2.97 11.53
N LEU A 60 -5.86 -3.27 10.37
CA LEU A 60 -6.27 -2.70 9.09
C LEU A 60 -7.13 -3.64 8.26
N VAL A 61 -7.14 -4.92 8.60
CA VAL A 61 -7.83 -5.95 7.81
C VAL A 61 -8.91 -6.68 8.60
#